data_6291749ea94213e0313652dd49cddad6
#
_entry.id   6291749ea94213e0313652dd49cddad6
#
_cell.length_a   1.000
_cell.length_b   1.000
_cell.length_c   1.000
_cell.angle_alpha   90.00
_cell.angle_beta   90.00
_cell.angle_gamma   90.00
#
_symmetry.space_group_name_H-M   'P 1'
#
loop_
_entity.id
_entity.type
_entity.pdbx_description
1 polymer ?
#
loop_
_entity_poly.entity_id
_entity_poly.type
_entity_poly.pdbx_seq_one_letter_code
_entity_poly.pdbx_strand_id
1 'polypeptide(L)'
;RKVTSVALPDGERVANSIATAPQGTAVVTTHALYLLTEDSTGNPVVKYRVRYDRGSARKPGQLSWGSGSTPTFFGPVTGGEYLTLIDNADNQVHLLVVSTASGAVLCTTPVLTSGGPGSENSPIGAGRTVIAASTYGYPYPAVPDDAGPAVPATAPFIGGMTRVDVRPDNSGCDVAWTNTVRSAAVPKLSVADGTIVTVTRHNPVNDQLGTTPADKFFYAAVDPGTGAVLTEQLIGATTASDPIQTAGTTAPGGTIYQGTVTGIQRITPLT
;
A
#
# COMPACT_ATOMS: atom_id res chain seq x y z
N ARG A 1 -5.92 10.02 -32.90
CA ARG A 1 -5.73 8.97 -31.85
C ARG A 1 -6.99 8.15 -31.77
N LYS A 2 -6.86 6.81 -31.68
CA LYS A 2 -7.97 5.88 -31.46
C LYS A 2 -8.16 5.73 -29.93
N VAL A 3 -9.41 5.75 -29.47
CA VAL A 3 -9.78 5.43 -28.08
C VAL A 3 -10.49 4.09 -28.11
N THR A 4 -10.03 3.16 -27.28
CA THR A 4 -10.60 1.82 -27.11
C THR A 4 -10.77 1.52 -25.64
N SER A 5 -11.72 0.65 -25.29
CA SER A 5 -12.04 0.33 -23.89
C SER A 5 -12.36 -1.15 -23.73
N VAL A 6 -12.22 -1.64 -22.50
CA VAL A 6 -12.75 -2.91 -22.04
C VAL A 6 -13.68 -2.64 -20.87
N ALA A 7 -14.87 -3.22 -20.88
CA ALA A 7 -15.85 -3.07 -19.82
C ALA A 7 -15.51 -3.99 -18.64
N LEU A 8 -15.74 -3.50 -17.42
CA LEU A 8 -15.73 -4.31 -16.21
C LEU A 8 -17.11 -5.00 -16.04
N PRO A 9 -17.18 -6.12 -15.33
CA PRO A 9 -18.44 -6.72 -14.91
C PRO A 9 -19.30 -5.74 -14.08
N ASP A 10 -20.60 -5.91 -14.13
CA ASP A 10 -21.55 -5.10 -13.35
C ASP A 10 -21.22 -5.17 -11.84
N GLY A 11 -21.26 -4.01 -11.19
CA GLY A 11 -20.94 -3.86 -9.77
C GLY A 11 -19.45 -3.80 -9.45
N GLU A 12 -18.56 -4.02 -10.40
CA GLU A 12 -17.12 -3.80 -10.22
C GLU A 12 -16.73 -2.37 -10.63
N ARG A 13 -15.86 -1.76 -9.85
CA ARG A 13 -15.30 -0.44 -10.18
C ARG A 13 -13.83 -0.36 -9.78
N VAL A 14 -13.10 0.50 -10.45
CA VAL A 14 -11.72 0.85 -10.08
C VAL A 14 -11.78 1.97 -9.05
N ALA A 15 -11.29 1.69 -7.83
CA ALA A 15 -11.26 2.67 -6.75
C ALA A 15 -9.87 3.28 -6.55
N ASN A 16 -8.81 2.62 -7.04
CA ASN A 16 -7.42 3.03 -6.87
C ASN A 16 -6.74 3.24 -8.22
N SER A 17 -5.46 3.60 -8.20
CA SER A 17 -4.66 3.79 -9.41
C SER A 17 -4.37 2.45 -10.11
N ILE A 18 -3.87 2.54 -11.33
CA ILE A 18 -3.42 1.41 -12.14
C ILE A 18 -1.90 1.42 -12.22
N ALA A 19 -1.31 0.26 -12.46
CA ALA A 19 0.13 0.11 -12.67
C ALA A 19 0.42 -0.49 -14.05
N THR A 20 1.47 -0.02 -14.72
CA THR A 20 1.86 -0.49 -16.05
C THR A 20 3.31 -0.95 -16.04
N ALA A 21 3.57 -2.09 -16.69
CA ALA A 21 4.88 -2.65 -16.93
C ALA A 21 4.91 -3.27 -18.34
N PRO A 22 6.06 -3.72 -18.86
CA PRO A 22 6.13 -4.38 -20.17
C PRO A 22 5.19 -5.60 -20.29
N GLN A 23 4.82 -6.22 -19.18
CA GLN A 23 3.94 -7.38 -19.12
C GLN A 23 2.46 -7.04 -19.32
N GLY A 24 2.08 -5.77 -19.20
CA GLY A 24 0.72 -5.26 -19.34
C GLY A 24 0.36 -4.20 -18.32
N THR A 25 -0.93 -3.91 -18.22
CA THR A 25 -1.52 -2.96 -17.26
C THR A 25 -2.31 -3.71 -16.20
N ALA A 26 -1.89 -3.58 -14.97
CA ALA A 26 -2.56 -4.18 -13.81
C ALA A 26 -3.58 -3.21 -13.20
N VAL A 27 -4.77 -3.71 -12.93
CA VAL A 27 -5.89 -2.96 -12.35
C VAL A 27 -6.50 -3.78 -11.21
N VAL A 28 -6.69 -3.16 -10.06
CA VAL A 28 -7.47 -3.75 -8.96
C VAL A 28 -8.85 -3.07 -8.94
N THR A 29 -9.88 -3.89 -9.03
CA THR A 29 -11.27 -3.44 -8.85
C THR A 29 -11.71 -3.72 -7.42
N THR A 30 -12.92 -3.33 -7.07
CA THR A 30 -13.56 -3.70 -5.80
C THR A 30 -13.75 -5.21 -5.61
N HIS A 31 -13.38 -6.06 -6.58
CA HIS A 31 -13.60 -7.52 -6.54
C HIS A 31 -12.41 -8.38 -7.01
N ALA A 32 -11.52 -7.85 -7.84
CA ALA A 32 -10.46 -8.64 -8.45
C ALA A 32 -9.26 -7.83 -8.92
N LEU A 33 -8.13 -8.50 -9.06
CA LEU A 33 -6.98 -8.07 -9.82
C LEU A 33 -7.14 -8.49 -11.28
N TYR A 34 -6.93 -7.56 -12.19
CA TYR A 34 -6.87 -7.79 -13.63
C TYR A 34 -5.46 -7.53 -14.16
N LEU A 35 -5.01 -8.32 -15.10
CA LEU A 35 -3.95 -7.93 -16.02
C LEU A 35 -4.55 -7.74 -17.41
N LEU A 36 -4.36 -6.55 -17.96
CA LEU A 36 -4.77 -6.18 -19.31
C LEU A 36 -3.55 -6.18 -20.21
N THR A 37 -3.75 -6.66 -21.43
CA THR A 37 -2.77 -6.60 -22.53
C THR A 37 -3.45 -6.00 -23.75
N GLU A 38 -2.74 -5.95 -24.88
CA GLU A 38 -3.31 -5.52 -26.17
C GLU A 38 -3.46 -6.71 -27.10
N ASP A 39 -4.54 -6.70 -27.89
CA ASP A 39 -4.68 -7.61 -29.04
C ASP A 39 -3.84 -7.14 -30.24
N SER A 40 -3.87 -7.89 -31.33
CA SER A 40 -3.13 -7.57 -32.57
C SER A 40 -3.55 -6.25 -33.22
N THR A 41 -4.66 -5.66 -32.79
CA THR A 41 -5.20 -4.39 -33.33
C THR A 41 -5.01 -3.23 -32.33
N GLY A 42 -4.35 -3.48 -31.18
CA GLY A 42 -4.09 -2.50 -30.15
C GLY A 42 -5.30 -2.20 -29.25
N ASN A 43 -6.29 -3.08 -29.19
CA ASN A 43 -7.38 -2.93 -28.23
C ASN A 43 -7.01 -3.59 -26.89
N PRO A 44 -7.43 -3.02 -25.75
CA PRO A 44 -7.20 -3.65 -24.44
C PRO A 44 -8.03 -4.94 -24.33
N VAL A 45 -7.37 -6.00 -23.86
CA VAL A 45 -8.00 -7.29 -23.56
C VAL A 45 -7.60 -7.78 -22.17
N VAL A 46 -8.53 -8.45 -21.49
CA VAL A 46 -8.27 -9.07 -20.20
C VAL A 46 -7.45 -10.35 -20.43
N LYS A 47 -6.19 -10.35 -20.00
CA LYS A 47 -5.34 -11.54 -20.01
C LYS A 47 -5.80 -12.55 -18.97
N TYR A 48 -6.05 -12.07 -17.73
CA TYR A 48 -6.64 -12.85 -16.64
C TYR A 48 -7.27 -11.96 -15.58
N ARG A 49 -8.10 -12.58 -14.74
CA ARG A 49 -8.78 -12.00 -13.59
C ARG A 49 -8.60 -12.91 -12.38
N VAL A 50 -8.06 -12.36 -11.30
CA VAL A 50 -7.82 -13.07 -10.04
C VAL A 50 -8.68 -12.46 -8.94
N ARG A 51 -9.62 -13.21 -8.38
CA ARG A 51 -10.42 -12.77 -7.23
C ARG A 51 -9.57 -12.73 -5.98
N TYR A 52 -9.88 -11.80 -5.10
CA TYR A 52 -9.34 -11.71 -3.75
C TYR A 52 -10.46 -11.66 -2.71
N ASP A 53 -10.16 -11.90 -1.45
CA ASP A 53 -11.14 -11.74 -0.37
C ASP A 53 -11.38 -10.25 -0.11
N ARG A 54 -12.56 -9.77 -0.43
CA ARG A 54 -12.94 -8.37 -0.24
C ARG A 54 -13.55 -8.08 1.13
N GLY A 55 -13.67 -9.08 1.99
CA GLY A 55 -14.33 -8.98 3.29
C GLY A 55 -15.82 -8.63 3.20
N SER A 56 -16.44 -8.53 4.35
CA SER A 56 -17.88 -8.25 4.48
C SER A 56 -18.23 -6.77 4.38
N ALA A 57 -17.26 -5.85 4.64
CA ALA A 57 -17.45 -4.41 4.62
C ALA A 57 -16.13 -3.65 4.41
N ARG A 58 -16.23 -2.33 4.18
CA ARG A 58 -15.11 -1.39 4.28
C ARG A 58 -14.63 -1.33 5.73
N LYS A 59 -13.33 -1.24 5.95
CA LYS A 59 -12.74 -1.09 7.29
C LYS A 59 -12.41 0.38 7.60
N PRO A 60 -12.30 0.77 8.90
CA PRO A 60 -11.77 2.08 9.27
C PRO A 60 -10.36 2.28 8.68
N GLY A 61 -10.09 3.45 8.13
CA GLY A 61 -8.82 3.74 7.46
C GLY A 61 -8.74 3.23 6.03
N GLN A 62 -9.89 2.93 5.41
CA GLN A 62 -10.01 2.66 3.97
C GLN A 62 -10.93 3.69 3.29
N LEU A 63 -10.73 3.92 2.00
CA LEU A 63 -11.48 4.86 1.17
C LEU A 63 -12.47 4.16 0.22
N SER A 64 -12.41 2.84 0.13
CA SER A 64 -13.33 2.01 -0.66
C SER A 64 -13.51 0.64 -0.03
N TRP A 65 -14.57 -0.08 -0.43
CA TRP A 65 -14.78 -1.47 -0.01
C TRP A 65 -14.08 -2.43 -0.96
N GLY A 66 -13.16 -3.20 -0.44
CA GLY A 66 -12.29 -4.14 -1.13
C GLY A 66 -10.82 -3.83 -0.87
N SER A 67 -9.94 -4.24 -1.77
CA SER A 67 -8.52 -3.90 -1.68
C SER A 67 -8.31 -2.41 -1.89
N GLY A 68 -7.60 -1.76 -0.98
CA GLY A 68 -7.15 -0.37 -1.12
C GLY A 68 -5.85 -0.23 -1.93
N SER A 69 -5.26 -1.35 -2.36
CA SER A 69 -3.96 -1.34 -3.02
C SER A 69 -4.05 -0.96 -4.49
N THR A 70 -3.24 -0.01 -4.95
CA THR A 70 -2.79 -0.03 -6.34
C THR A 70 -1.86 -1.24 -6.51
N PRO A 71 -2.06 -2.10 -7.53
CA PRO A 71 -1.24 -3.29 -7.69
C PRO A 71 0.22 -2.91 -7.99
N THR A 72 1.17 -3.69 -7.47
CA THR A 72 2.60 -3.42 -7.68
C THR A 72 3.23 -4.57 -8.47
N PHE A 73 3.90 -4.23 -9.58
CA PHE A 73 4.80 -5.15 -10.27
C PHE A 73 6.12 -5.25 -9.53
N PHE A 74 6.65 -6.45 -9.41
CA PHE A 74 7.97 -6.70 -8.83
C PHE A 74 8.53 -8.04 -9.32
N GLY A 75 9.78 -8.32 -9.00
CA GLY A 75 10.42 -9.58 -9.32
C GLY A 75 11.94 -9.48 -9.41
N PRO A 76 12.66 -10.62 -9.37
CA PRO A 76 14.11 -10.64 -9.22
C PRO A 76 14.88 -10.42 -10.52
N VAL A 77 14.25 -10.52 -11.69
CA VAL A 77 14.96 -10.49 -12.99
C VAL A 77 14.64 -9.21 -13.74
N THR A 78 13.36 -8.97 -14.04
CA THR A 78 12.91 -7.80 -14.83
C THR A 78 12.13 -6.79 -13.98
N GLY A 79 11.80 -7.15 -12.73
CA GLY A 79 10.91 -6.36 -11.88
C GLY A 79 9.43 -6.48 -12.24
N GLY A 80 9.07 -7.45 -13.06
CA GLY A 80 7.69 -7.63 -13.55
C GLY A 80 7.19 -9.08 -13.55
N GLU A 81 7.91 -10.00 -12.90
CA GLU A 81 7.54 -11.43 -12.84
C GLU A 81 6.30 -11.67 -11.99
N TYR A 82 6.06 -10.79 -11.03
CA TYR A 82 4.96 -10.90 -10.07
C TYR A 82 4.14 -9.62 -10.01
N LEU A 83 2.88 -9.79 -9.61
CA LEU A 83 1.98 -8.74 -9.14
C LEU A 83 1.64 -9.00 -7.68
N THR A 84 1.46 -7.94 -6.90
CA THR A 84 1.01 -8.04 -5.52
C THR A 84 -0.04 -7.01 -5.19
N LEU A 85 -0.93 -7.37 -4.25
CA LEU A 85 -1.93 -6.53 -3.61
C LEU A 85 -2.20 -7.04 -2.20
N ILE A 86 -2.85 -6.21 -1.39
CA ILE A 86 -3.38 -6.61 -0.09
C ILE A 86 -4.90 -6.79 -0.25
N ASP A 87 -5.45 -7.91 0.22
CA ASP A 87 -6.89 -8.15 0.24
C ASP A 87 -7.60 -7.37 1.36
N ASN A 88 -8.88 -7.64 1.58
CA ASN A 88 -9.66 -7.02 2.64
C ASN A 88 -10.38 -8.05 3.52
N ALA A 89 -9.82 -9.25 3.69
CA ALA A 89 -10.37 -10.31 4.54
C ALA A 89 -10.69 -9.82 5.95
N ASP A 90 -11.80 -10.30 6.53
CA ASP A 90 -12.40 -9.68 7.74
C ASP A 90 -11.50 -9.72 8.97
N ASN A 91 -10.91 -10.87 9.31
CA ASN A 91 -10.13 -11.01 10.54
C ASN A 91 -8.70 -10.51 10.41
N GLN A 92 -8.06 -10.88 9.31
CA GLN A 92 -6.67 -10.52 9.01
C GLN A 92 -6.52 -10.45 7.50
N VAL A 93 -5.95 -9.36 7.01
CA VAL A 93 -5.70 -9.19 5.58
C VAL A 93 -4.54 -10.07 5.13
N HIS A 94 -4.56 -10.44 3.85
CA HIS A 94 -3.52 -11.21 3.22
C HIS A 94 -2.83 -10.39 2.13
N LEU A 95 -1.55 -10.64 1.98
CA LEU A 95 -0.78 -10.22 0.82
C LEU A 95 -0.83 -11.36 -0.19
N LEU A 96 -1.31 -11.05 -1.40
CA LEU A 96 -1.33 -11.97 -2.52
C LEU A 96 -0.13 -11.69 -3.43
N VAL A 97 0.54 -12.74 -3.85
CA VAL A 97 1.54 -12.70 -4.93
C VAL A 97 1.04 -13.53 -6.10
N VAL A 98 0.97 -12.91 -7.26
CA VAL A 98 0.40 -13.49 -8.48
C VAL A 98 1.46 -13.51 -9.57
N SER A 99 1.63 -14.64 -10.24
CA SER A 99 2.50 -14.74 -11.43
C SER A 99 1.95 -13.87 -12.56
N THR A 100 2.72 -12.92 -13.04
CA THR A 100 2.33 -12.05 -14.16
C THR A 100 2.15 -12.83 -15.46
N ALA A 101 2.90 -13.89 -15.64
CA ALA A 101 2.83 -14.71 -16.85
C ALA A 101 1.48 -15.45 -16.95
N SER A 102 1.00 -16.08 -15.86
CA SER A 102 -0.12 -17.00 -15.86
C SER A 102 -1.36 -16.55 -15.09
N GLY A 103 -1.25 -15.58 -14.18
CA GLY A 103 -2.31 -15.25 -13.21
C GLY A 103 -2.42 -16.24 -12.05
N ALA A 104 -1.53 -17.22 -11.95
CA ALA A 104 -1.51 -18.15 -10.82
C ALA A 104 -1.14 -17.43 -9.53
N VAL A 105 -1.91 -17.64 -8.47
CA VAL A 105 -1.59 -17.17 -7.12
C VAL A 105 -0.49 -18.05 -6.55
N LEU A 106 0.69 -17.47 -6.32
CA LEU A 106 1.85 -18.18 -5.77
C LEU A 106 1.75 -18.30 -4.25
N CYS A 107 1.22 -17.27 -3.60
CA CYS A 107 0.92 -17.31 -2.17
C CYS A 107 -0.19 -16.32 -1.80
N THR A 108 -0.87 -16.65 -0.72
CA THR A 108 -1.79 -15.79 0.03
C THR A 108 -1.32 -15.84 1.48
N THR A 109 -0.60 -14.80 1.90
CA THR A 109 0.13 -14.78 3.18
C THR A 109 -0.55 -13.81 4.14
N PRO A 110 -0.96 -14.25 5.35
CA PRO A 110 -1.47 -13.35 6.38
C PRO A 110 -0.41 -12.29 6.73
N VAL A 111 -0.81 -11.01 6.74
CA VAL A 111 0.07 -9.89 7.04
C VAL A 111 -0.60 -8.94 8.02
N LEU A 112 0.19 -8.04 8.63
CA LEU A 112 -0.25 -7.06 9.60
C LEU A 112 -0.78 -7.75 10.88
N THR A 113 -1.46 -7.01 11.74
CA THR A 113 -1.98 -7.56 13.00
C THR A 113 -3.38 -8.12 12.78
N SER A 114 -3.67 -9.33 13.31
CA SER A 114 -5.04 -9.86 13.32
C SER A 114 -5.96 -8.99 14.18
N GLY A 115 -7.25 -9.07 13.91
CA GLY A 115 -8.26 -8.27 14.61
C GLY A 115 -8.75 -7.07 13.81
N GLY A 116 -8.62 -7.09 12.49
CA GLY A 116 -9.26 -6.17 11.59
C GLY A 116 -8.37 -5.17 10.85
N PRO A 117 -7.06 -5.40 10.73
CA PRO A 117 -6.21 -4.47 9.97
C PRO A 117 -6.69 -4.37 8.51
N GLY A 118 -6.37 -3.26 7.90
CA GLY A 118 -6.69 -2.96 6.51
C GLY A 118 -5.63 -2.05 5.93
N SER A 119 -5.62 -1.87 4.61
CA SER A 119 -4.67 -0.98 3.95
C SER A 119 -5.29 -0.31 2.75
N GLU A 120 -4.99 0.98 2.58
CA GLU A 120 -5.13 1.76 1.35
C GLU A 120 -3.77 1.92 0.64
N ASN A 121 -2.69 1.41 1.26
CA ASN A 121 -1.35 1.57 0.70
C ASN A 121 -1.05 0.49 -0.34
N SER A 122 -0.39 0.90 -1.41
CA SER A 122 0.24 -0.04 -2.35
C SER A 122 1.41 -0.72 -1.65
N PRO A 123 1.57 -2.05 -1.76
CA PRO A 123 2.75 -2.73 -1.25
C PRO A 123 4.03 -2.23 -1.95
N ILE A 124 5.14 -2.18 -1.21
CA ILE A 124 6.47 -2.03 -1.82
C ILE A 124 6.88 -3.38 -2.39
N GLY A 125 7.35 -3.42 -3.64
CA GLY A 125 7.88 -4.63 -4.27
C GLY A 125 9.29 -4.40 -4.78
N ALA A 126 10.26 -5.25 -4.40
CA ALA A 126 11.65 -5.18 -4.88
C ALA A 126 12.31 -6.56 -4.85
N GLY A 127 12.86 -7.00 -5.98
CA GLY A 127 13.43 -8.34 -6.08
C GLY A 127 12.40 -9.43 -5.75
N ARG A 128 12.60 -10.19 -4.68
CA ARG A 128 11.63 -11.18 -4.18
C ARG A 128 10.88 -10.70 -2.93
N THR A 129 11.13 -9.48 -2.49
CA THR A 129 10.57 -8.91 -1.25
C THR A 129 9.35 -8.06 -1.54
N VAL A 130 8.32 -8.18 -0.70
CA VAL A 130 7.16 -7.30 -0.64
C VAL A 130 6.98 -6.80 0.78
N ILE A 131 6.65 -5.52 0.93
CA ILE A 131 6.37 -4.92 2.24
C ILE A 131 4.98 -4.30 2.19
N ALA A 132 4.10 -4.77 3.06
CA ALA A 132 2.77 -4.24 3.30
C ALA A 132 2.80 -3.24 4.46
N ALA A 133 1.98 -2.17 4.39
CA ALA A 133 1.81 -1.22 5.49
C ALA A 133 0.32 -0.99 5.78
N SER A 134 -0.05 -0.92 7.06
CA SER A 134 -1.43 -0.77 7.51
C SER A 134 -1.87 0.69 7.51
N THR A 135 -3.12 0.92 7.10
CA THR A 135 -3.84 2.18 7.32
C THR A 135 -5.03 2.00 8.27
N TYR A 136 -5.19 0.81 8.88
CA TYR A 136 -6.34 0.52 9.74
C TYR A 136 -6.50 1.54 10.87
N GLY A 137 -7.68 2.15 10.94
CA GLY A 137 -7.98 3.20 11.92
C GLY A 137 -7.41 4.59 11.57
N TYR A 138 -6.77 4.76 10.41
CA TYR A 138 -6.27 6.08 10.00
C TYR A 138 -7.42 7.08 9.82
N PRO A 139 -7.35 8.27 10.44
CA PRO A 139 -8.46 9.23 10.45
C PRO A 139 -8.44 10.12 9.21
N TYR A 140 -8.86 9.60 8.06
CA TYR A 140 -9.02 10.43 6.87
C TYR A 140 -10.00 11.57 7.13
N PRO A 141 -9.71 12.82 6.69
CA PRO A 141 -10.58 13.97 6.89
C PRO A 141 -11.89 13.88 6.08
N ALA A 142 -11.89 13.12 5.00
CA ALA A 142 -13.05 12.82 4.18
C ALA A 142 -12.93 11.40 3.60
N VAL A 143 -14.07 10.80 3.31
CA VAL A 143 -14.20 9.50 2.64
C VAL A 143 -15.14 9.71 1.46
N PRO A 144 -14.91 9.08 0.29
CA PRO A 144 -15.81 9.16 -0.86
C PRO A 144 -17.25 8.78 -0.48
N ASP A 145 -18.24 9.51 -0.99
CA ASP A 145 -19.66 9.32 -0.66
C ASP A 145 -20.15 7.90 -0.97
N ASP A 146 -19.59 7.27 -1.98
CA ASP A 146 -19.94 5.92 -2.45
C ASP A 146 -19.08 4.80 -1.81
N ALA A 147 -18.20 5.14 -0.85
CA ALA A 147 -17.35 4.14 -0.19
C ALA A 147 -18.12 3.19 0.74
N GLY A 148 -19.31 3.58 1.16
CA GLY A 148 -20.11 2.89 2.15
C GLY A 148 -19.61 3.05 3.59
N PRO A 149 -20.39 2.59 4.59
CA PRO A 149 -20.01 2.69 5.99
C PRO A 149 -18.80 1.80 6.31
N ALA A 150 -17.99 2.21 7.27
CA ALA A 150 -16.96 1.33 7.82
C ALA A 150 -17.52 0.42 8.91
N VAL A 151 -17.01 -0.82 8.98
CA VAL A 151 -17.34 -1.77 10.05
C VAL A 151 -16.03 -2.32 10.65
N PRO A 152 -15.77 -2.04 11.94
CA PRO A 152 -16.52 -1.11 12.84
C PRO A 152 -16.47 0.33 12.32
N ALA A 153 -17.32 1.20 12.82
CA ALA A 153 -17.38 2.59 12.36
C ALA A 153 -16.06 3.36 12.57
N THR A 154 -15.35 3.07 13.66
CA THR A 154 -14.05 3.66 14.00
C THR A 154 -13.14 2.60 14.61
N ALA A 155 -11.83 2.85 14.56
CA ALA A 155 -10.80 2.03 15.23
C ALA A 155 -9.60 2.91 15.59
N PRO A 156 -8.77 2.51 16.56
CA PRO A 156 -7.46 3.10 16.77
C PRO A 156 -6.58 2.93 15.53
N PHE A 157 -5.72 3.91 15.24
CA PHE A 157 -4.71 3.77 14.20
C PHE A 157 -3.54 2.96 14.74
N ILE A 158 -3.56 1.64 14.53
CA ILE A 158 -2.57 0.72 15.09
C ILE A 158 -1.26 0.69 14.29
N GLY A 159 -1.27 1.08 13.02
CA GLY A 159 -0.09 1.00 12.15
C GLY A 159 0.33 -0.44 11.84
N GLY A 160 1.62 -0.60 11.61
CA GLY A 160 2.28 -1.87 11.30
C GLY A 160 2.73 -1.99 9.86
N MET A 161 3.89 -2.64 9.68
CA MET A 161 4.37 -3.11 8.39
C MET A 161 4.74 -4.59 8.51
N THR A 162 4.59 -5.33 7.41
CA THR A 162 5.01 -6.74 7.32
C THR A 162 5.81 -6.95 6.04
N ARG A 163 6.98 -7.55 6.16
CA ARG A 163 7.78 -8.02 5.03
C ARG A 163 7.47 -9.49 4.76
N VAL A 164 7.24 -9.77 3.49
CA VAL A 164 7.03 -11.11 2.93
C VAL A 164 8.05 -11.33 1.81
N ASP A 165 8.70 -12.48 1.82
CA ASP A 165 9.65 -12.88 0.78
C ASP A 165 9.10 -14.06 -0.03
N VAL A 166 9.11 -13.95 -1.35
CA VAL A 166 8.78 -15.04 -2.28
C VAL A 166 9.93 -16.04 -2.32
N ARG A 167 9.64 -17.31 -2.08
CA ARG A 167 10.65 -18.38 -2.10
C ARG A 167 11.36 -18.46 -3.46
N PRO A 168 12.65 -18.82 -3.50
CA PRO A 168 13.41 -18.89 -4.75
C PRO A 168 12.80 -19.81 -5.81
N ASP A 169 12.16 -20.91 -5.39
CA ASP A 169 11.48 -21.89 -6.24
C ASP A 169 10.03 -21.52 -6.58
N ASN A 170 9.53 -20.37 -6.11
CA ASN A 170 8.15 -19.91 -6.25
C ASN A 170 7.10 -20.85 -5.60
N SER A 171 7.49 -21.71 -4.67
CA SER A 171 6.58 -22.64 -3.97
C SER A 171 5.71 -21.97 -2.91
N GLY A 172 5.90 -20.68 -2.66
CA GLY A 172 5.17 -19.93 -1.65
C GLY A 172 5.93 -18.71 -1.17
N CYS A 173 5.49 -18.16 -0.05
CA CYS A 173 6.07 -16.97 0.57
C CYS A 173 6.24 -17.17 2.08
N ASP A 174 7.23 -16.48 2.64
CA ASP A 174 7.52 -16.49 4.07
C ASP A 174 7.46 -15.07 4.64
N VAL A 175 6.88 -14.92 5.85
CA VAL A 175 6.93 -13.66 6.59
C VAL A 175 8.32 -13.53 7.21
N ALA A 176 9.05 -12.48 6.83
CA ALA A 176 10.38 -12.22 7.39
C ALA A 176 10.30 -11.45 8.71
N TRP A 177 9.45 -10.41 8.77
CA TRP A 177 9.22 -9.64 9.98
C TRP A 177 7.88 -8.89 9.93
N THR A 178 7.40 -8.50 11.10
CA THR A 178 6.30 -7.55 11.31
C THR A 178 6.70 -6.55 12.39
N ASN A 179 6.38 -5.27 12.20
CA ASN A 179 6.61 -4.21 13.17
C ASN A 179 5.31 -3.46 13.50
N THR A 180 5.42 -2.40 14.31
CA THR A 180 4.29 -1.55 14.75
C THR A 180 4.41 -0.12 14.27
N VAL A 181 5.19 0.15 13.22
CA VAL A 181 5.40 1.51 12.68
C VAL A 181 4.08 2.10 12.19
N ARG A 182 3.68 3.24 12.76
CA ARG A 182 2.45 3.97 12.41
C ARG A 182 2.72 4.93 11.26
N SER A 183 2.69 4.42 10.04
CA SER A 183 3.01 5.17 8.82
C SER A 183 1.83 6.06 8.41
N ALA A 184 2.00 7.38 8.47
CA ALA A 184 1.01 8.38 8.05
C ALA A 184 1.16 8.80 6.58
N ALA A 185 2.24 8.39 5.92
CA ALA A 185 2.46 8.54 4.48
C ALA A 185 2.65 7.17 3.83
N VAL A 186 2.35 7.03 2.55
CA VAL A 186 2.66 5.79 1.81
C VAL A 186 4.18 5.54 1.88
N PRO A 187 4.63 4.42 2.49
CA PRO A 187 6.04 4.15 2.59
C PRO A 187 6.64 3.81 1.23
N LYS A 188 7.91 4.17 1.02
CA LYS A 188 8.65 3.90 -0.22
C LYS A 188 10.02 3.33 0.09
N LEU A 189 10.49 2.42 -0.74
CA LEU A 189 11.85 1.93 -0.68
C LEU A 189 12.76 2.85 -1.51
N SER A 190 13.75 3.47 -0.86
CA SER A 190 14.90 4.08 -1.54
C SER A 190 15.91 2.96 -1.83
N VAL A 191 15.98 2.55 -3.07
CA VAL A 191 16.91 1.47 -3.48
C VAL A 191 18.36 1.93 -3.34
N ALA A 192 18.64 3.21 -3.58
CA ALA A 192 19.98 3.77 -3.47
C ALA A 192 20.50 3.77 -2.03
N ASP A 193 19.63 4.05 -1.07
CA ASP A 193 20.01 4.13 0.35
C ASP A 193 19.75 2.81 1.09
N GLY A 194 19.04 1.87 0.46
CA GLY A 194 18.63 0.62 1.08
C GLY A 194 17.69 0.81 2.27
N THR A 195 16.84 1.86 2.28
CA THR A 195 15.94 2.19 3.39
C THR A 195 14.51 2.37 2.93
N ILE A 196 13.56 2.03 3.80
CA ILE A 196 12.15 2.42 3.64
C ILE A 196 11.99 3.80 4.26
N VAL A 197 11.46 4.73 3.49
CA VAL A 197 11.18 6.10 3.96
C VAL A 197 9.69 6.32 4.06
N THR A 198 9.26 6.96 5.14
CA THR A 198 7.87 7.32 5.40
C THR A 198 7.76 8.51 6.34
N VAL A 199 6.54 8.91 6.68
CA VAL A 199 6.24 9.79 7.80
C VAL A 199 5.50 8.99 8.85
N THR A 200 6.03 8.95 10.07
CA THR A 200 5.37 8.30 11.21
C THR A 200 4.50 9.29 11.98
N ARG A 201 3.47 8.77 12.64
CA ARG A 201 2.52 9.52 13.46
C ARG A 201 2.55 9.03 14.89
N HIS A 202 2.82 9.93 15.83
CA HIS A 202 2.89 9.65 17.25
C HIS A 202 1.87 10.45 18.04
N ASN A 203 1.12 9.78 18.91
CA ASN A 203 0.27 10.46 19.87
C ASN A 203 1.17 11.05 20.98
N PRO A 204 1.04 12.33 21.33
CA PRO A 204 1.89 12.96 22.35
C PRO A 204 1.64 12.44 23.77
N VAL A 205 0.57 11.69 23.99
CA VAL A 205 0.20 11.14 25.30
C VAL A 205 0.57 9.67 25.36
N ASN A 206 1.76 9.36 25.85
CA ASN A 206 2.27 8.00 26.06
C ASN A 206 2.18 7.08 24.84
N ASP A 207 2.35 7.64 23.64
CA ASP A 207 2.34 6.90 22.37
C ASP A 207 1.11 5.97 22.20
N GLN A 208 -0.03 6.41 22.68
CA GLN A 208 -1.28 5.66 22.58
C GLN A 208 -1.70 5.47 21.13
N LEU A 209 -2.37 4.36 20.84
CA LEU A 209 -2.87 4.04 19.49
C LEU A 209 -3.99 4.96 18.99
N GLY A 210 -4.64 5.68 19.88
CA GLY A 210 -5.58 6.74 19.50
C GLY A 210 -4.91 7.85 18.72
N THR A 211 -5.69 8.56 17.90
CA THR A 211 -5.22 9.74 17.18
C THR A 211 -5.84 11.00 17.79
N THR A 212 -5.05 12.07 17.86
CA THR A 212 -5.46 13.37 18.40
C THR A 212 -5.10 14.50 17.45
N PRO A 213 -5.75 15.67 17.55
CA PRO A 213 -5.34 16.85 16.78
C PRO A 213 -3.93 17.35 17.10
N ALA A 214 -3.33 16.92 18.23
CA ALA A 214 -2.00 17.31 18.68
C ALA A 214 -0.90 16.31 18.32
N ASP A 215 -1.21 15.29 17.54
CA ASP A 215 -0.25 14.28 17.13
C ASP A 215 0.99 14.89 16.45
N LYS A 216 2.12 14.25 16.64
CA LYS A 216 3.40 14.65 16.05
C LYS A 216 3.72 13.76 14.85
N PHE A 217 4.37 14.35 13.85
CA PHE A 217 4.76 13.68 12.62
C PHE A 217 6.27 13.75 12.46
N PHE A 218 6.86 12.60 12.11
CA PHE A 218 8.30 12.46 11.96
C PHE A 218 8.60 11.87 10.59
N TYR A 219 9.56 12.43 9.88
CA TYR A 219 10.20 11.72 8.79
C TYR A 219 10.99 10.55 9.38
N ALA A 220 10.78 9.37 8.86
CA ALA A 220 11.38 8.14 9.38
C ALA A 220 12.06 7.34 8.28
N ALA A 221 13.21 6.74 8.62
CA ALA A 221 13.86 5.70 7.84
C ALA A 221 13.75 4.37 8.59
N VAL A 222 13.33 3.32 7.88
CA VAL A 222 13.14 1.97 8.42
C VAL A 222 14.02 1.00 7.64
N ASP A 223 14.69 0.11 8.35
CA ASP A 223 15.51 -0.95 7.77
C ASP A 223 14.62 -2.00 7.08
N PRO A 224 14.70 -2.20 5.77
CA PRO A 224 13.90 -3.21 5.08
C PRO A 224 14.28 -4.66 5.45
N GLY A 225 15.48 -4.88 6.00
CA GLY A 225 15.95 -6.20 6.44
C GLY A 225 15.32 -6.65 7.74
N THR A 226 15.14 -5.73 8.69
CA THR A 226 14.73 -6.03 10.08
C THR A 226 13.39 -5.40 10.47
N GLY A 227 12.92 -4.39 9.74
CA GLY A 227 11.74 -3.60 10.10
C GLY A 227 11.98 -2.59 11.23
N ALA A 228 13.22 -2.42 11.68
CA ALA A 228 13.58 -1.48 12.73
C ALA A 228 13.58 -0.04 12.22
N VAL A 229 13.12 0.90 13.04
CA VAL A 229 13.26 2.34 12.78
C VAL A 229 14.72 2.72 13.02
N LEU A 230 15.38 3.21 11.96
CA LEU A 230 16.78 3.65 12.01
C LEU A 230 16.91 5.08 12.51
N THR A 231 16.05 5.96 12.03
CA THR A 231 16.03 7.38 12.44
C THR A 231 14.62 7.95 12.35
N GLU A 232 14.34 8.93 13.19
CA GLU A 232 13.14 9.77 13.11
C GLU A 232 13.50 11.23 13.30
N GLN A 233 12.98 12.09 12.44
CA GLN A 233 13.16 13.55 12.50
C GLN A 233 11.80 14.23 12.57
N LEU A 234 11.54 14.98 13.64
CA LEU A 234 10.30 15.74 13.77
C LEU A 234 10.14 16.71 12.58
N ILE A 235 9.03 16.61 11.87
CA ILE A 235 8.69 17.49 10.75
C ILE A 235 7.49 18.38 11.06
N GLY A 236 6.73 18.10 12.11
CA GLY A 236 5.65 18.94 12.56
C GLY A 236 4.75 18.32 13.59
N ALA A 237 3.80 19.10 14.05
CA ALA A 237 2.79 18.70 15.01
C ALA A 237 1.40 19.22 14.57
N THR A 238 0.36 18.65 15.12
CA THR A 238 -1.03 18.87 14.78
C THR A 238 -1.43 18.32 13.40
N THR A 239 -2.73 18.22 13.16
CA THR A 239 -3.30 17.75 11.88
C THR A 239 -2.85 18.59 10.67
N ALA A 240 -2.33 19.79 10.89
CA ALA A 240 -1.76 20.62 9.82
C ALA A 240 -0.57 19.97 9.12
N SER A 241 0.20 19.16 9.85
CA SER A 241 1.39 18.45 9.35
C SER A 241 1.09 17.02 8.89
N ASP A 242 -0.16 16.58 8.93
CA ASP A 242 -0.59 15.25 8.52
C ASP A 242 -0.43 15.08 7.00
N PRO A 243 0.33 14.09 6.51
CA PRO A 243 0.47 13.83 5.08
C PRO A 243 -0.74 13.09 4.46
N ILE A 244 -1.76 12.72 5.26
CA ILE A 244 -3.00 12.07 4.82
C ILE A 244 -2.77 10.85 3.90
N GLN A 245 -1.83 10.01 4.26
CA GLN A 245 -1.43 8.83 3.47
C GLN A 245 -1.02 9.15 2.02
N THR A 246 -0.51 10.36 1.75
CA THR A 246 0.07 10.65 0.44
C THR A 246 1.53 10.25 0.38
N ALA A 247 2.00 9.89 -0.82
CA ALA A 247 3.40 9.59 -1.04
C ALA A 247 4.20 10.89 -1.21
N GLY A 248 5.32 11.02 -0.52
CA GLY A 248 6.29 12.08 -0.80
C GLY A 248 7.00 11.84 -2.14
N THR A 249 7.62 12.86 -2.71
CA THR A 249 8.41 12.79 -3.95
C THR A 249 9.88 13.04 -3.65
N THR A 250 10.75 12.15 -4.13
CA THR A 250 12.21 12.33 -4.02
C THR A 250 12.73 13.07 -5.23
N ALA A 251 13.43 14.19 -4.99
CA ALA A 251 14.11 14.97 -6.00
C ALA A 251 15.61 14.58 -6.08
N PRO A 252 16.33 14.98 -7.14
CA PRO A 252 17.77 14.79 -7.21
C PRO A 252 18.49 15.30 -5.96
N GLY A 253 19.51 14.58 -5.50
CA GLY A 253 20.25 14.87 -4.27
C GLY A 253 19.56 14.42 -2.99
N GLY A 254 18.55 13.53 -3.08
CA GLY A 254 17.91 12.91 -1.91
C GLY A 254 16.92 13.82 -1.17
N THR A 255 16.66 15.02 -1.66
CA THR A 255 15.62 15.89 -1.08
C THR A 255 14.23 15.30 -1.28
N ILE A 256 13.42 15.25 -0.23
CA ILE A 256 12.06 14.76 -0.27
C ILE A 256 11.08 15.93 -0.10
N TYR A 257 10.07 15.98 -0.93
CA TYR A 257 8.93 16.86 -0.81
C TYR A 257 7.72 16.07 -0.37
N GLN A 258 7.19 16.38 0.80
CA GLN A 258 6.02 15.73 1.39
C GLN A 258 4.86 16.70 1.46
N GLY A 259 3.76 16.37 0.76
CA GLY A 259 2.50 17.09 0.92
C GLY A 259 1.90 16.84 2.30
N THR A 260 1.30 17.86 2.89
CA THR A 260 0.55 17.81 4.15
C THR A 260 -0.77 18.55 3.99
N VAL A 261 -1.65 18.49 4.98
CA VAL A 261 -2.94 19.19 4.96
C VAL A 261 -2.80 20.68 4.65
N THR A 262 -1.76 21.34 5.15
CA THR A 262 -1.61 22.81 5.00
C THR A 262 -0.51 23.24 4.06
N GLY A 263 0.21 22.32 3.42
CA GLY A 263 1.30 22.73 2.51
C GLY A 263 2.24 21.61 2.10
N ILE A 264 3.45 21.97 1.74
CA ILE A 264 4.51 21.06 1.31
C ILE A 264 5.70 21.24 2.22
N GLN A 265 6.19 20.15 2.80
CA GLN A 265 7.43 20.13 3.57
C GLN A 265 8.59 19.67 2.69
N ARG A 266 9.74 20.32 2.83
CA ARG A 266 11.00 19.95 2.20
C ARG A 266 11.91 19.33 3.25
N ILE A 267 12.32 18.10 3.03
CA ILE A 267 13.21 17.34 3.90
C ILE A 267 14.50 17.11 3.13
N THR A 268 15.63 17.62 3.63
CA THR A 268 16.95 17.48 3.01
C THR A 268 17.80 16.52 3.81
N PRO A 269 18.68 15.72 3.15
CA PRO A 269 19.72 14.99 3.86
C PRO A 269 20.57 15.94 4.71
N LEU A 270 21.01 15.47 5.86
CA LEU A 270 22.06 16.17 6.62
C LEU A 270 23.36 16.04 5.82
N THR A 271 24.03 17.16 5.58
CA THR A 271 25.36 17.22 4.94
C THR A 271 26.44 16.78 5.92
#